data_eeea41ff05eccf0cea17abe391f988c3
#
_entry.id   eeea41ff05eccf0cea17abe391f988c3
#
_cell.length_a   1.000
_cell.length_b   1.000
_cell.length_c   1.000
_cell.angle_alpha   90.00
_cell.angle_beta   90.00
_cell.angle_gamma   90.00
#
_symmetry.space_group_name_H-M   'P 1'
#
loop_
_entity.id
_entity.type
_entity.pdbx_description
1 polymer ?
#
loop_
_entity_poly.entity_id
_entity_poly.type
_entity_poly.pdbx_seq_one_letter_code
_entity_poly.pdbx_strand_id
1 'polypeptide(L)' 'MIVTFGGTQAQRKYAESMAMFVCKKFNISPTVDINFKRMTNDTALGGCIELDDSEYEIEIKRSLPLREMLTTLAHEMV' A
#
# COMPACT_ATOMS: atom_id res chain seq x y z
N MET A 1 5.75 -11.36 -2.42
CA MET A 1 4.61 -11.25 -3.37
C MET A 1 3.76 -10.05 -3.02
N ILE A 2 3.40 -9.26 -4.02
CA ILE A 2 2.61 -8.05 -3.81
C ILE A 2 1.27 -8.23 -4.51
N VAL A 3 0.19 -8.06 -3.75
CA VAL A 3 -1.18 -8.21 -4.25
C VAL A 3 -1.94 -6.93 -3.96
N THR A 4 -2.71 -6.45 -4.94
CA THR A 4 -3.48 -5.22 -4.80
C THR A 4 -4.97 -5.52 -4.92
N PHE A 5 -5.77 -4.86 -4.10
CA PHE A 5 -7.23 -5.02 -4.07
C PHE A 5 -7.92 -3.66 -4.13
N GLY A 6 -8.98 -3.58 -4.88
CA GLY A 6 -9.77 -2.35 -5.00
C GLY A 6 -9.06 -1.25 -5.75
N GLY A 7 -9.64 -0.06 -5.72
CA GLY A 7 -9.08 1.09 -6.41
C GLY A 7 -9.18 1.02 -7.94
N THR A 8 -8.60 2.01 -8.61
CA THR A 8 -8.54 2.04 -10.06
C THR A 8 -7.37 1.21 -10.57
N GLN A 9 -7.38 0.90 -11.86
CA GLN A 9 -6.28 0.19 -12.50
C GLN A 9 -4.96 0.97 -12.34
N ALA A 10 -5.01 2.28 -12.51
CA ALA A 10 -3.84 3.13 -12.33
C ALA A 10 -3.31 3.10 -10.90
N GLN A 11 -4.20 3.17 -9.90
CA GLN A 11 -3.81 3.08 -8.50
C GLN A 11 -3.11 1.76 -8.21
N ARG A 12 -3.68 0.65 -8.65
CA ARG A 12 -3.08 -0.67 -8.42
C ARG A 12 -1.73 -0.80 -9.09
N LYS A 13 -1.62 -0.33 -10.34
CA LYS A 13 -0.38 -0.42 -11.11
C LYS A 13 0.75 0.36 -10.43
N TYR A 14 0.50 1.60 -10.06
CA TYR A 14 1.53 2.43 -9.43
C TYR A 14 1.84 1.99 -8.01
N ALA A 15 0.85 1.52 -7.26
CA ALA A 15 1.08 1.00 -5.92
C ALA A 15 1.96 -0.25 -5.97
N GLU A 16 1.71 -1.15 -6.89
CA GLU A 16 2.52 -2.35 -7.08
C GLU A 16 3.97 -1.97 -7.42
N SER A 17 4.16 -1.04 -8.34
CA SER A 17 5.49 -0.58 -8.72
C SER A 17 6.24 0.05 -7.55
N MET A 18 5.57 0.88 -6.76
CA MET A 18 6.17 1.49 -5.59
C MET A 18 6.56 0.45 -4.54
N ALA A 19 5.67 -0.51 -4.28
CA ALA A 19 5.93 -1.57 -3.30
C ALA A 19 7.12 -2.42 -3.74
N MET A 20 7.20 -2.78 -5.01
CA MET A 20 8.34 -3.53 -5.54
C MET A 20 9.64 -2.75 -5.41
N PHE A 21 9.60 -1.45 -5.68
CA PHE A 21 10.77 -0.59 -5.54
C PHE A 21 11.28 -0.55 -4.10
N VAL A 22 10.38 -0.39 -3.14
CA VAL A 22 10.75 -0.34 -1.72
C VAL A 22 11.32 -1.68 -1.26
N CYS A 23 10.66 -2.78 -1.61
CA CYS A 23 11.14 -4.11 -1.25
C CYS A 23 12.53 -4.39 -1.82
N LYS A 24 12.77 -4.00 -3.06
CA LYS A 24 14.07 -4.19 -3.70
C LYS A 24 15.14 -3.34 -3.03
N LYS A 25 14.81 -2.10 -2.68
CA LYS A 25 15.74 -1.18 -2.04
C LYS A 25 16.21 -1.67 -0.68
N PHE A 26 15.30 -2.25 0.10
CA PHE A 26 15.60 -2.77 1.43
C PHE A 26 15.97 -4.26 1.43
N ASN A 27 16.04 -4.87 0.24
CA ASN A 27 16.39 -6.28 0.07
C ASN A 27 15.51 -7.22 0.89
N ILE A 28 14.21 -7.00 0.84
CA ILE A 28 13.19 -7.81 1.53
C ILE A 28 12.22 -8.38 0.50
N SER A 29 11.63 -9.53 0.84
CA SER A 29 10.66 -10.18 -0.03
C SER A 29 9.41 -10.62 0.76
N PRO A 30 8.73 -9.70 1.45
CA PRO A 30 7.53 -10.05 2.19
C PRO A 30 6.34 -10.25 1.26
N THR A 31 5.28 -10.85 1.79
CA THR A 31 3.98 -10.83 1.16
C THR A 31 3.26 -9.57 1.61
N VAL A 32 2.91 -8.70 0.67
CA VAL A 32 2.25 -7.43 0.97
C VAL A 32 0.92 -7.38 0.25
N ASP A 33 -0.15 -7.23 1.01
CA ASP A 33 -1.49 -7.03 0.49
C ASP A 33 -1.83 -5.54 0.59
N ILE A 34 -2.04 -4.89 -0.55
CA ILE A 34 -2.39 -3.47 -0.60
C ILE A 34 -3.87 -3.35 -0.91
N ASN A 35 -4.64 -2.87 0.05
CA ASN A 35 -6.09 -2.79 -0.05
C ASN A 35 -6.53 -1.32 -0.09
N PHE A 36 -7.15 -0.92 -1.20
CA PHE A 36 -7.71 0.42 -1.34
C PHE A 36 -9.13 0.40 -0.79
N LYS A 37 -9.33 1.03 0.35
CA LYS A 37 -10.60 1.04 1.06
C LYS A 37 -11.24 2.42 1.06
N ARG A 38 -12.56 2.43 1.13
CA ARG A 38 -13.30 3.64 1.40
C ARG A 38 -13.22 3.90 2.91
N MET A 39 -12.43 4.89 3.28
CA MET A 39 -12.28 5.26 4.68
C MET A 39 -13.20 6.41 5.03
N THR A 40 -13.98 6.23 6.11
CA THR A 40 -14.91 7.26 6.58
C THR A 40 -14.27 8.20 7.58
N ASN A 41 -13.10 7.83 8.11
CA ASN A 41 -12.36 8.66 9.04
C ASN A 41 -11.43 9.60 8.25
N ASP A 42 -11.68 10.89 8.34
CA ASP A 42 -10.94 11.89 7.58
C ASP A 42 -9.48 12.06 8.03
N THR A 43 -9.14 11.56 9.21
CA THR A 43 -7.78 11.69 9.73
C THR A 43 -6.86 10.55 9.28
N ALA A 44 -7.41 9.44 8.82
CA ALA A 44 -6.63 8.28 8.41
C ALA A 44 -6.48 8.24 6.89
N LEU A 45 -5.25 8.34 6.38
CA LEU A 45 -4.95 8.19 4.96
C LEU A 45 -4.58 6.75 4.61
N GLY A 46 -4.10 6.01 5.59
CA GLY A 46 -3.71 4.62 5.41
C GLY A 46 -3.28 4.00 6.71
N GLY A 47 -2.97 2.73 6.69
CA GLY A 47 -2.48 2.00 7.84
C GLY A 47 -1.76 0.73 7.42
N CYS A 48 -0.95 0.19 8.30
CA CYS A 48 -0.24 -1.05 8.08
C CYS A 48 -0.57 -2.04 9.19
N ILE A 49 -0.96 -3.25 8.80
CA ILE A 49 -1.29 -4.32 9.73
C ILE A 49 -0.31 -5.46 9.47
N GLU A 50 0.44 -5.85 10.50
CA GLU A 50 1.32 -6.99 10.41
C GLU A 50 0.50 -8.26 10.69
N LEU A 51 0.40 -9.13 9.69
CA LEU A 51 -0.36 -10.38 9.82
C LEU A 51 0.50 -11.52 10.32
N ASP A 52 1.77 -11.54 9.94
CA ASP A 52 2.74 -12.56 10.29
C ASP A 52 4.13 -11.96 10.10
N ASP A 53 5.19 -12.70 10.44
CA ASP A 53 6.57 -12.23 10.35
C ASP A 53 6.96 -11.72 8.96
N SER A 54 6.33 -12.25 7.91
CA SER A 54 6.62 -11.88 6.54
C SER A 54 5.38 -11.47 5.75
N GLU A 55 4.26 -11.25 6.42
CA GLU A 55 3.01 -10.85 5.78
C GLU A 55 2.50 -9.55 6.37
N TYR A 56 2.17 -8.61 5.48
CA TYR A 56 1.66 -7.30 5.87
C TYR A 56 0.43 -6.96 5.04
N GLU A 57 -0.53 -6.30 5.66
CA GLU A 57 -1.66 -5.70 4.95
C GLU A 57 -1.53 -4.19 5.07
N ILE A 58 -1.54 -3.50 3.93
CA ILE A 58 -1.52 -2.04 3.90
C ILE A 58 -2.87 -1.56 3.39
N GLU A 59 -3.53 -0.74 4.19
CA GLU A 59 -4.80 -0.13 3.82
C GLU A 59 -4.53 1.30 3.37
N ILE A 60 -5.10 1.67 2.23
CA ILE A 60 -4.94 3.02 1.68
C ILE A 60 -6.30 3.61 1.36
N LYS A 61 -6.48 4.88 1.71
CA LYS A 61 -7.70 5.60 1.41
C LYS A 61 -7.90 5.69 -0.11
N ARG A 62 -9.00 5.13 -0.58
CA ARG A 62 -9.29 4.97 -2.01
C ARG A 62 -9.43 6.30 -2.75
N SER A 63 -9.87 7.35 -2.08
CA SER A 63 -10.13 8.64 -2.71
C SER A 63 -8.91 9.55 -2.83
N LEU A 64 -7.73 9.08 -2.40
CA LEU A 64 -6.52 9.90 -2.48
C LEU A 64 -6.07 10.12 -3.92
N PRO A 65 -5.61 11.34 -4.27
CA PRO A 65 -4.92 11.56 -5.53
C PRO A 65 -3.68 10.64 -5.62
N LEU A 66 -3.30 10.32 -6.84
CA LEU A 66 -2.22 9.37 -7.10
C LEU A 66 -0.94 9.72 -6.35
N ARG A 67 -0.55 10.98 -6.36
CA ARG A 67 0.67 11.45 -5.69
C ARG A 67 0.63 11.22 -4.18
N GLU A 68 -0.49 11.56 -3.55
CA GLU A 68 -0.65 11.35 -2.11
C GLU A 68 -0.75 9.87 -1.77
N MET A 69 -1.36 9.09 -2.64
CA MET A 69 -1.45 7.65 -2.47
C MET A 69 -0.05 7.02 -2.45
N LEU A 70 0.81 7.40 -3.38
CA LEU A 70 2.18 6.88 -3.42
C LEU A 70 2.99 7.29 -2.20
N THR A 71 2.84 8.53 -1.75
CA THR A 71 3.51 9.03 -0.54
C THR A 71 3.04 8.26 0.69
N THR A 72 1.74 8.04 0.82
CA THR A 72 1.16 7.29 1.94
C THR A 72 1.65 5.85 1.94
N LEU A 73 1.64 5.21 0.77
CA LEU A 73 2.11 3.83 0.63
C LEU A 73 3.57 3.70 1.04
N ALA A 74 4.43 4.59 0.55
CA ALA A 74 5.84 4.56 0.89
C ALA A 74 6.06 4.76 2.39
N HIS A 75 5.29 5.64 3.01
CA HIS A 75 5.35 5.89 4.45
C HIS A 75 4.98 4.64 5.25
N GLU A 76 3.95 3.92 4.83
CA GLU A 76 3.50 2.72 5.54
C GLU A 76 4.47 1.53 5.35
N MET A 77 5.26 1.54 4.31
CA MET A 77 6.22 0.46 4.03
C MET A 77 7.58 0.68 4.70
N VAL A 78 7.82 1.82 5.29
CA VAL A 78 9.10 2.14 5.95
C VAL A 78 9.04 1.99 7.51
#